data_a550f5bec6b621d2c6bd74e7d88a523d
#
_entry.id   a550f5bec6b621d2c6bd74e7d88a523d
#
_cell.length_a   1.000
_cell.length_b   1.000
_cell.length_c   1.000
_cell.angle_alpha   90.00
_cell.angle_beta   90.00
_cell.angle_gamma   90.00
#
_symmetry.space_group_name_H-M   'P 1'
#
loop_
_entity.id
_entity.type
_entity.pdbx_description
1 polymer ?
#
loop_
_entity_poly.entity_id
_entity_poly.type
_entity_poly.pdbx_seq_one_letter_code
_entity_poly.pdbx_strand_id
1 'polypeptide(L)'
;SNMSFSVKCDRYGVEYNGSTLRQIFSQRRNLLRPSFHRMLLDILRFNRESANAIRNEAAKITLGEYVSRSGYSSWLSELYLLPMGSALWSVPRDQVLEMPAAFFVSFFENHGMLTVDDRPEWRVITGGSKSYLAPLVRPFRDSIQTGTPVTSVSRYEDHVLVNGDRFDEIVFACHSDQALSVLDDATPLEQEFLSSLPYQKNDVVLHTDTSLLPKRVNAWGSWNYHVSGDAAGPATVTYNMNLLQSLDTEETYCVTLNATDSINPDSILYRTTYEHPVYTGKGFEVQERHSEISGLNRTHY
;
A
#
# COMPACT_ATOMS: atom_id res chain seq x y z
N SER A 1 9.57 -12.79 8.68
CA SER A 1 8.58 -11.75 8.96
C SER A 1 7.20 -12.37 9.15
N ASN A 2 6.48 -11.94 10.17
CA ASN A 2 5.09 -12.36 10.37
C ASN A 2 4.17 -11.34 9.68
N MET A 3 3.81 -11.59 8.42
CA MET A 3 2.86 -10.75 7.70
C MET A 3 1.45 -11.10 8.16
N SER A 4 0.85 -10.23 8.96
CA SER A 4 -0.47 -10.41 9.54
C SER A 4 -1.27 -9.12 9.49
N PHE A 5 -2.57 -9.25 9.26
CA PHE A 5 -3.50 -8.12 9.13
C PHE A 5 -4.56 -8.16 10.21
N SER A 6 -4.73 -7.03 10.88
CA SER A 6 -5.67 -6.83 11.97
C SER A 6 -6.63 -5.69 11.67
N VAL A 7 -7.86 -5.81 12.12
CA VAL A 7 -8.88 -4.78 12.04
C VAL A 7 -9.45 -4.48 13.42
N LYS A 8 -9.49 -3.19 13.76
CA LYS A 8 -10.21 -2.63 14.91
C LYS A 8 -11.28 -1.69 14.38
N CYS A 9 -12.54 -2.01 14.63
CA CYS A 9 -13.66 -1.17 14.21
C CYS A 9 -14.47 -0.71 15.41
N ASP A 10 -14.51 0.60 15.64
CA ASP A 10 -15.22 1.17 16.80
C ASP A 10 -16.73 1.10 16.61
N ARG A 11 -17.24 1.34 15.39
CA ARG A 11 -18.66 1.31 15.05
C ARG A 11 -19.34 -0.01 15.42
N TYR A 12 -18.70 -1.14 15.06
CA TYR A 12 -19.22 -2.48 15.37
C TYR A 12 -18.64 -3.06 16.65
N GLY A 13 -17.66 -2.38 17.24
CA GLY A 13 -16.91 -2.86 18.39
C GLY A 13 -16.24 -4.20 18.08
N VAL A 14 -15.64 -4.37 16.93
CA VAL A 14 -15.00 -5.61 16.46
C VAL A 14 -13.49 -5.43 16.42
N GLU A 15 -12.80 -6.43 16.96
CA GLU A 15 -11.33 -6.57 16.82
C GLU A 15 -11.03 -8.00 16.42
N TYR A 16 -10.18 -8.18 15.40
CA TYR A 16 -9.71 -9.51 14.98
C TYR A 16 -8.41 -9.40 14.18
N ASN A 17 -7.68 -10.50 14.10
CA ASN A 17 -6.55 -10.70 13.19
C ASN A 17 -6.81 -11.94 12.34
N GLY A 18 -6.60 -11.84 11.05
CA GLY A 18 -6.96 -12.87 10.07
C GLY A 18 -6.01 -14.08 9.99
N SER A 19 -4.98 -14.21 10.85
CA SER A 19 -3.92 -15.20 10.65
C SER A 19 -4.26 -16.61 11.16
N THR A 20 -4.89 -16.71 12.33
CA THR A 20 -5.25 -18.00 12.95
C THR A 20 -6.64 -17.96 13.56
N LEU A 21 -7.28 -19.11 13.76
CA LEU A 21 -8.59 -19.18 14.42
C LEU A 21 -8.57 -18.52 15.80
N ARG A 22 -7.50 -18.71 16.59
CA ARG A 22 -7.33 -18.07 17.90
C ARG A 22 -7.31 -16.54 17.78
N GLN A 23 -6.70 -16.00 16.74
CA GLN A 23 -6.58 -14.57 16.49
C GLN A 23 -7.86 -13.99 15.88
N ILE A 24 -8.53 -14.72 14.99
CA ILE A 24 -9.86 -14.35 14.45
C ILE A 24 -10.85 -14.18 15.60
N PHE A 25 -10.84 -15.10 16.57
CA PHE A 25 -11.71 -15.06 17.75
C PHE A 25 -11.01 -14.51 19.01
N SER A 26 -10.00 -13.66 18.86
CA SER A 26 -9.34 -12.95 19.98
C SER A 26 -10.35 -12.21 20.84
N GLN A 27 -11.40 -11.70 20.24
CA GLN A 27 -12.57 -11.14 20.89
C GLN A 27 -13.66 -12.21 20.97
N ARG A 28 -13.72 -12.94 22.11
CA ARG A 28 -14.61 -14.11 22.28
C ARG A 28 -16.09 -13.86 21.95
N ARG A 29 -16.60 -12.61 22.16
CA ARG A 29 -17.98 -12.27 21.79
C ARG A 29 -18.26 -12.42 20.27
N ASN A 30 -17.24 -12.40 19.42
CA ASN A 30 -17.41 -12.61 17.98
C ASN A 30 -17.85 -14.05 17.65
N LEU A 31 -17.63 -15.03 18.56
CA LEU A 31 -18.17 -16.38 18.46
C LEU A 31 -19.71 -16.42 18.45
N LEU A 32 -20.36 -15.45 19.09
CA LEU A 32 -21.82 -15.36 19.23
C LEU A 32 -22.44 -14.36 18.24
N ARG A 33 -21.68 -13.82 17.28
CA ARG A 33 -22.16 -12.81 16.33
C ARG A 33 -22.44 -13.42 14.96
N PRO A 34 -23.69 -13.60 14.54
CA PRO A 34 -24.01 -14.15 13.21
C PRO A 34 -23.40 -13.33 12.05
N SER A 35 -23.39 -12.00 12.14
CA SER A 35 -22.80 -11.13 11.12
C SER A 35 -21.30 -11.36 10.96
N PHE A 36 -20.58 -11.66 12.05
CA PHE A 36 -19.15 -11.97 12.00
C PHE A 36 -18.90 -13.31 11.27
N HIS A 37 -19.69 -14.35 11.60
CA HIS A 37 -19.61 -15.63 10.89
C HIS A 37 -19.98 -15.50 9.41
N ARG A 38 -21.01 -14.69 9.09
CA ARG A 38 -21.36 -14.41 7.69
C ARG A 38 -20.21 -13.73 6.95
N MET A 39 -19.55 -12.76 7.56
CA MET A 39 -18.35 -12.13 6.98
C MET A 39 -17.24 -13.15 6.69
N LEU A 40 -16.96 -14.08 7.63
CA LEU A 40 -15.94 -15.12 7.42
C LEU A 40 -16.30 -16.04 6.24
N LEU A 41 -17.58 -16.44 6.12
CA LEU A 41 -18.06 -17.23 4.99
C LEU A 41 -17.97 -16.45 3.67
N ASP A 42 -18.28 -15.16 3.70
CA ASP A 42 -18.16 -14.28 2.53
C ASP A 42 -16.69 -14.07 2.12
N ILE A 43 -15.73 -14.00 3.06
CA ILE A 43 -14.29 -14.00 2.76
C ILE A 43 -13.90 -15.29 2.02
N LEU A 44 -14.29 -16.44 2.52
CA LEU A 44 -14.00 -17.73 1.88
C LEU A 44 -14.63 -17.84 0.49
N ARG A 45 -15.87 -17.32 0.33
CA ARG A 45 -16.56 -17.25 -0.96
C ARG A 45 -15.85 -16.30 -1.93
N PHE A 46 -15.48 -15.10 -1.48
CA PHE A 46 -14.74 -14.13 -2.26
C PHE A 46 -13.41 -14.72 -2.75
N ASN A 47 -12.63 -15.31 -1.85
CA ASN A 47 -11.35 -15.92 -2.19
C ASN A 47 -11.47 -17.02 -3.26
N ARG A 48 -12.54 -17.82 -3.22
CA ARG A 48 -12.77 -18.91 -4.18
C ARG A 48 -13.30 -18.42 -5.53
N GLU A 49 -14.17 -17.42 -5.53
CA GLU A 49 -14.98 -17.06 -6.70
C GLU A 49 -14.42 -15.88 -7.48
N SER A 50 -13.74 -14.92 -6.80
CA SER A 50 -13.36 -13.64 -7.41
C SER A 50 -12.42 -13.77 -8.59
N ALA A 51 -11.37 -14.58 -8.50
CA ALA A 51 -10.40 -14.74 -9.58
C ALA A 51 -11.04 -15.26 -10.89
N ASN A 52 -12.00 -16.21 -10.79
CA ASN A 52 -12.70 -16.73 -11.95
C ASN A 52 -13.76 -15.77 -12.49
N ALA A 53 -14.50 -15.10 -11.61
CA ALA A 53 -15.51 -14.11 -11.99
C ALA A 53 -14.88 -12.95 -12.78
N ILE A 54 -13.71 -12.50 -12.35
CA ILE A 54 -13.01 -11.36 -12.94
C ILE A 54 -12.41 -11.71 -14.32
N ARG A 55 -11.90 -12.90 -14.52
CA ARG A 55 -11.41 -13.33 -15.84
C ARG A 55 -12.53 -13.33 -16.90
N ASN A 56 -13.78 -13.54 -16.50
CA ASN A 56 -14.92 -13.69 -17.42
C ASN A 56 -15.69 -12.40 -17.69
N GLU A 57 -15.75 -11.44 -16.75
CA GLU A 57 -16.64 -10.27 -16.88
C GLU A 57 -16.01 -8.92 -16.50
N ALA A 58 -14.93 -8.89 -15.76
CA ALA A 58 -14.67 -7.79 -14.84
C ALA A 58 -13.54 -6.84 -15.20
N ALA A 59 -13.00 -6.87 -16.40
CA ALA A 59 -12.02 -5.85 -16.81
C ALA A 59 -12.57 -4.41 -16.81
N LYS A 60 -13.88 -4.23 -16.60
CA LYS A 60 -14.57 -2.94 -16.76
C LYS A 60 -15.44 -2.49 -15.58
N ILE A 61 -15.60 -3.32 -14.52
CA ILE A 61 -16.42 -2.95 -13.37
C ILE A 61 -15.56 -2.59 -12.15
N THR A 62 -16.08 -1.69 -11.33
CA THR A 62 -15.42 -1.34 -10.06
C THR A 62 -15.56 -2.45 -9.01
N LEU A 63 -14.71 -2.43 -7.99
CA LEU A 63 -14.82 -3.35 -6.86
C LEU A 63 -16.18 -3.20 -6.16
N GLY A 64 -16.67 -1.97 -6.02
CA GLY A 64 -17.98 -1.69 -5.43
C GLY A 64 -19.13 -2.31 -6.22
N GLU A 65 -19.13 -2.19 -7.54
CA GLU A 65 -20.10 -2.85 -8.41
C GLU A 65 -20.03 -4.37 -8.31
N TYR A 66 -18.82 -4.95 -8.33
CA TYR A 66 -18.63 -6.39 -8.20
C TYR A 66 -19.20 -6.91 -6.87
N VAL A 67 -18.85 -6.27 -5.76
CA VAL A 67 -19.31 -6.66 -4.42
C VAL A 67 -20.83 -6.55 -4.30
N SER A 68 -21.43 -5.48 -4.83
CA SER A 68 -22.88 -5.25 -4.83
C SER A 68 -23.63 -6.32 -5.64
N ARG A 69 -23.18 -6.61 -6.86
CA ARG A 69 -23.78 -7.63 -7.74
C ARG A 69 -23.68 -9.04 -7.18
N SER A 70 -22.59 -9.32 -6.46
CA SER A 70 -22.34 -10.67 -5.89
C SER A 70 -23.11 -10.94 -4.60
N GLY A 71 -23.81 -9.95 -4.02
CA GLY A 71 -24.64 -10.10 -2.83
C GLY A 71 -23.85 -10.47 -1.57
N TYR A 72 -22.64 -9.95 -1.44
CA TYR A 72 -21.84 -10.07 -0.21
C TYR A 72 -22.42 -9.21 0.92
N SER A 73 -22.13 -9.58 2.16
CA SER A 73 -22.55 -8.77 3.32
C SER A 73 -21.77 -7.46 3.39
N SER A 74 -22.38 -6.42 3.95
CA SER A 74 -21.69 -5.14 4.21
C SER A 74 -20.49 -5.31 5.12
N TRP A 75 -20.46 -6.32 5.99
CA TRP A 75 -19.33 -6.63 6.85
C TRP A 75 -18.11 -7.12 6.08
N LEU A 76 -18.27 -7.83 4.96
CA LEU A 76 -17.15 -8.17 4.07
C LEU A 76 -16.49 -6.88 3.57
N SER A 77 -17.26 -5.95 3.05
CA SER A 77 -16.72 -4.69 2.54
C SER A 77 -16.10 -3.86 3.66
N GLU A 78 -16.85 -3.60 4.72
CA GLU A 78 -16.45 -2.63 5.75
C GLU A 78 -15.34 -3.12 6.68
N LEU A 79 -15.23 -4.43 6.91
CA LEU A 79 -14.26 -5.00 7.86
C LEU A 79 -13.15 -5.84 7.22
N TYR A 80 -13.21 -6.09 5.91
CA TYR A 80 -12.17 -6.85 5.22
C TYR A 80 -11.66 -6.14 3.96
N LEU A 81 -12.48 -5.94 2.92
CA LEU A 81 -12.01 -5.42 1.63
C LEU A 81 -11.53 -3.96 1.72
N LEU A 82 -12.35 -3.08 2.31
CA LEU A 82 -12.00 -1.66 2.42
C LEU A 82 -10.80 -1.44 3.36
N PRO A 83 -10.74 -2.04 4.57
CA PRO A 83 -9.55 -1.96 5.41
C PRO A 83 -8.27 -2.46 4.70
N MET A 84 -8.37 -3.58 4.00
CA MET A 84 -7.24 -4.17 3.31
C MET A 84 -6.77 -3.29 2.15
N GLY A 85 -7.69 -2.85 1.29
CA GLY A 85 -7.37 -1.97 0.16
C GLY A 85 -6.82 -0.62 0.64
N SER A 86 -7.45 0.01 1.62
CA SER A 86 -6.94 1.27 2.17
C SER A 86 -5.55 1.13 2.80
N ALA A 87 -5.28 0.01 3.48
CA ALA A 87 -3.97 -0.23 4.08
C ALA A 87 -2.88 -0.47 3.03
N LEU A 88 -3.20 -1.22 1.96
CA LEU A 88 -2.24 -1.58 0.91
C LEU A 88 -1.86 -0.37 0.05
N TRP A 89 -2.82 0.47 -0.30
CA TRP A 89 -2.61 1.58 -1.23
C TRP A 89 -2.64 2.96 -0.57
N SER A 90 -2.83 3.02 0.75
CA SER A 90 -2.89 4.28 1.53
C SER A 90 -3.95 5.26 1.01
N VAL A 91 -5.05 4.75 0.45
CA VAL A 91 -6.14 5.54 -0.13
C VAL A 91 -7.39 5.53 0.75
N PRO A 92 -8.24 6.57 0.69
CA PRO A 92 -9.54 6.58 1.34
C PRO A 92 -10.43 5.39 0.94
N ARG A 93 -11.34 5.01 1.82
CA ARG A 93 -12.20 3.82 1.65
C ARG A 93 -13.11 3.88 0.42
N ASP A 94 -13.63 5.06 0.09
CA ASP A 94 -14.45 5.30 -1.10
C ASP A 94 -13.67 5.05 -2.38
N GLN A 95 -12.42 5.47 -2.42
CA GLN A 95 -11.56 5.23 -3.60
C GLN A 95 -11.23 3.75 -3.80
N VAL A 96 -11.18 2.93 -2.74
CA VAL A 96 -11.02 1.47 -2.88
C VAL A 96 -12.19 0.86 -3.66
N LEU A 97 -13.42 1.34 -3.44
CA LEU A 97 -14.60 0.84 -4.18
C LEU A 97 -14.59 1.24 -5.66
N GLU A 98 -13.98 2.36 -6.00
CA GLU A 98 -13.83 2.85 -7.38
C GLU A 98 -12.70 2.15 -8.16
N MET A 99 -11.83 1.40 -7.47
CA MET A 99 -10.78 0.64 -8.14
C MET A 99 -11.37 -0.41 -9.10
N PRO A 100 -10.71 -0.67 -10.25
CA PRO A 100 -11.08 -1.79 -11.10
C PRO A 100 -11.05 -3.11 -10.31
N ALA A 101 -12.14 -3.88 -10.34
CA ALA A 101 -12.22 -5.14 -9.60
C ALA A 101 -11.11 -6.12 -10.04
N ALA A 102 -10.79 -6.12 -11.34
CA ALA A 102 -9.71 -6.94 -11.89
C ALA A 102 -8.35 -6.64 -11.25
N PHE A 103 -8.02 -5.36 -11.06
CA PHE A 103 -6.77 -4.96 -10.42
C PHE A 103 -6.70 -5.44 -8.97
N PHE A 104 -7.74 -5.14 -8.17
CA PHE A 104 -7.80 -5.53 -6.78
C PHE A 104 -7.61 -7.05 -6.60
N VAL A 105 -8.35 -7.84 -7.38
CA VAL A 105 -8.30 -9.31 -7.27
C VAL A 105 -6.99 -9.88 -7.81
N SER A 106 -6.46 -9.36 -8.93
CA SER A 106 -5.16 -9.80 -9.46
C SER A 106 -4.03 -9.53 -8.48
N PHE A 107 -4.07 -8.40 -7.77
CA PHE A 107 -3.12 -8.11 -6.70
C PHE A 107 -3.21 -9.15 -5.58
N PHE A 108 -4.43 -9.46 -5.11
CA PHE A 108 -4.65 -10.47 -4.07
C PHE A 108 -4.21 -11.87 -4.52
N GLU A 109 -4.46 -12.24 -5.79
CA GLU A 109 -4.03 -13.52 -6.37
C GLU A 109 -2.50 -13.61 -6.43
N ASN A 110 -1.83 -12.60 -6.98
CA ASN A 110 -0.37 -12.55 -7.12
C ASN A 110 0.38 -12.59 -5.78
N HIS A 111 -0.24 -12.08 -4.71
CA HIS A 111 0.33 -12.06 -3.36
C HIS A 111 -0.14 -13.23 -2.48
N GLY A 112 -0.86 -14.23 -3.04
CA GLY A 112 -1.37 -15.38 -2.29
C GLY A 112 -2.38 -15.01 -1.21
N MET A 113 -3.07 -13.86 -1.35
CA MET A 113 -4.04 -13.38 -0.35
C MET A 113 -5.42 -14.01 -0.53
N LEU A 114 -5.70 -14.65 -1.69
CA LEU A 114 -6.93 -15.40 -1.97
C LEU A 114 -6.88 -16.85 -1.46
N THR A 115 -5.77 -17.27 -0.86
CA THR A 115 -5.64 -18.63 -0.28
C THR A 115 -5.71 -18.56 1.25
N VAL A 116 -6.27 -19.62 1.86
CA VAL A 116 -6.28 -19.80 3.32
C VAL A 116 -5.09 -20.65 3.72
N ASP A 117 -4.82 -21.69 2.92
CA ASP A 117 -3.72 -22.62 3.06
C ASP A 117 -2.59 -22.26 2.09
N ASP A 118 -1.36 -22.66 2.40
CA ASP A 118 -0.19 -22.48 1.54
C ASP A 118 0.10 -21.00 1.18
N ARG A 119 0.00 -20.10 2.17
CA ARG A 119 0.35 -18.70 2.00
C ARG A 119 1.86 -18.53 1.84
N PRO A 120 2.32 -17.63 0.94
CA PRO A 120 3.74 -17.38 0.76
C PRO A 120 4.40 -16.91 2.07
N GLU A 121 5.60 -17.43 2.35
CA GLU A 121 6.39 -16.98 3.49
C GLU A 121 6.94 -15.58 3.21
N TRP A 122 6.47 -14.60 3.93
CA TRP A 122 6.99 -13.23 3.85
C TRP A 122 8.31 -13.11 4.59
N ARG A 123 9.28 -12.46 3.95
CA ARG A 123 10.63 -12.25 4.50
C ARG A 123 10.98 -10.78 4.50
N VAL A 124 11.82 -10.37 5.44
CA VAL A 124 12.46 -9.06 5.51
C VAL A 124 13.97 -9.25 5.54
N ILE A 125 14.70 -8.24 5.11
CA ILE A 125 16.17 -8.28 5.16
C ILE A 125 16.59 -8.08 6.61
N THR A 126 17.41 -9.01 7.12
CA THR A 126 17.95 -8.92 8.48
C THR A 126 18.76 -7.63 8.64
N GLY A 127 18.47 -6.85 9.67
CA GLY A 127 19.09 -5.54 9.91
C GLY A 127 18.49 -4.39 9.11
N GLY A 128 17.33 -4.64 8.41
CA GLY A 128 16.62 -3.64 7.62
C GLY A 128 17.22 -3.40 6.24
N SER A 129 16.54 -2.63 5.41
CA SER A 129 16.92 -2.41 4.01
C SER A 129 18.28 -1.72 3.85
N LYS A 130 18.69 -0.86 4.80
CA LYS A 130 20.00 -0.20 4.73
C LYS A 130 21.18 -1.18 4.78
N SER A 131 20.98 -2.41 5.28
CA SER A 131 22.07 -3.41 5.43
C SER A 131 22.61 -3.89 4.07
N TYR A 132 21.79 -3.90 3.01
CA TYR A 132 22.24 -4.25 1.66
C TYR A 132 22.72 -3.03 0.84
N LEU A 133 22.41 -1.82 1.28
CA LEU A 133 22.73 -0.60 0.54
C LEU A 133 24.23 -0.44 0.32
N ALA A 134 25.04 -0.57 1.37
CA ALA A 134 26.48 -0.41 1.28
C ALA A 134 27.17 -1.41 0.30
N PRO A 135 26.88 -2.72 0.33
CA PRO A 135 27.40 -3.64 -0.68
C PRO A 135 26.85 -3.37 -2.09
N LEU A 136 25.59 -2.97 -2.23
CA LEU A 136 24.97 -2.68 -3.52
C LEU A 136 25.64 -1.50 -4.24
N VAL A 137 25.89 -0.41 -3.54
CA VAL A 137 26.46 0.82 -4.13
C VAL A 137 27.99 0.77 -4.26
N ARG A 138 28.68 -0.23 -3.71
CA ARG A 138 30.15 -0.31 -3.73
C ARG A 138 30.78 -0.10 -5.11
N PRO A 139 30.28 -0.68 -6.23
CA PRO A 139 30.89 -0.55 -7.54
C PRO A 139 30.88 0.87 -8.11
N PHE A 140 29.93 1.71 -7.67
CA PHE A 140 29.71 3.06 -8.22
C PHE A 140 29.58 4.14 -7.12
N ARG A 141 30.11 3.84 -5.93
CA ARG A 141 29.99 4.73 -4.76
C ARG A 141 30.51 6.14 -5.03
N ASP A 142 31.62 6.24 -5.75
CA ASP A 142 32.27 7.52 -6.04
C ASP A 142 31.51 8.34 -7.11
N SER A 143 30.55 7.73 -7.80
CA SER A 143 29.66 8.41 -8.76
C SER A 143 28.36 8.87 -8.14
N ILE A 144 28.10 8.58 -6.85
CA ILE A 144 26.88 9.00 -6.15
C ILE A 144 27.03 10.43 -5.68
N GLN A 145 26.19 11.31 -6.17
CA GLN A 145 26.09 12.70 -5.75
C GLN A 145 24.89 12.90 -4.84
N THR A 146 25.12 13.18 -3.56
CA THR A 146 24.06 13.48 -2.59
C THR A 146 23.93 14.98 -2.40
N GLY A 147 22.71 15.45 -2.03
CA GLY A 147 22.46 16.88 -1.87
C GLY A 147 22.47 17.68 -3.17
N THR A 148 22.39 17.00 -4.32
CA THR A 148 22.41 17.60 -5.66
C THR A 148 21.07 17.32 -6.34
N PRO A 149 20.04 18.15 -6.07
CA PRO A 149 18.73 17.97 -6.69
C PRO A 149 18.82 18.19 -8.21
N VAL A 150 18.17 17.32 -8.98
CA VAL A 150 17.99 17.52 -10.42
C VAL A 150 16.84 18.51 -10.62
N THR A 151 17.09 19.57 -11.38
CA THR A 151 16.13 20.64 -11.66
C THR A 151 15.84 20.81 -13.14
N SER A 152 16.64 20.22 -14.04
CA SER A 152 16.47 20.31 -15.48
C SER A 152 17.05 19.08 -16.15
N VAL A 153 16.30 18.53 -17.11
CA VAL A 153 16.72 17.45 -18.00
C VAL A 153 16.34 17.82 -19.43
N SER A 154 17.34 18.01 -20.30
CA SER A 154 17.16 18.28 -21.72
C SER A 154 17.73 17.12 -22.53
N ARG A 155 17.00 16.67 -23.54
CA ARG A 155 17.35 15.48 -24.33
C ARG A 155 17.75 15.83 -25.75
N TYR A 156 18.75 15.16 -26.27
CA TYR A 156 19.30 15.32 -27.61
C TYR A 156 19.36 13.97 -28.30
N GLU A 157 19.64 13.98 -29.59
CA GLU A 157 19.71 12.76 -30.38
C GLU A 157 20.79 11.77 -29.88
N ASP A 158 21.94 12.28 -29.41
CA ASP A 158 23.13 11.50 -29.05
C ASP A 158 23.45 11.52 -27.53
N HIS A 159 22.72 12.34 -26.71
CA HIS A 159 22.97 12.47 -25.27
C HIS A 159 21.78 13.08 -24.51
N VAL A 160 21.89 13.12 -23.19
CA VAL A 160 21.03 13.89 -22.30
C VAL A 160 21.88 14.85 -21.46
N LEU A 161 21.35 16.01 -21.13
CA LEU A 161 21.93 16.94 -20.15
C LEU A 161 21.09 16.88 -18.86
N VAL A 162 21.74 16.60 -17.74
CA VAL A 162 21.13 16.65 -16.39
C VAL A 162 21.80 17.76 -15.60
N ASN A 163 21.09 18.82 -15.29
CA ASN A 163 21.63 20.08 -14.73
C ASN A 163 22.84 20.64 -15.54
N GLY A 164 22.90 20.38 -16.83
CA GLY A 164 24.00 20.79 -17.72
C GLY A 164 25.14 19.77 -17.87
N ASP A 165 25.20 18.73 -17.05
CA ASP A 165 26.16 17.64 -17.20
C ASP A 165 25.68 16.62 -18.25
N ARG A 166 26.61 16.12 -19.08
CA ARG A 166 26.30 15.20 -20.19
C ARG A 166 26.34 13.76 -19.75
N PHE A 167 25.29 12.99 -20.15
CA PHE A 167 25.16 11.54 -19.97
C PHE A 167 24.66 10.88 -21.26
N ASP A 168 24.86 9.57 -21.39
CA ASP A 168 24.37 8.80 -22.53
C ASP A 168 22.87 8.56 -22.46
N GLU A 169 22.34 8.25 -21.26
CA GLU A 169 20.94 7.96 -20.99
C GLU A 169 20.56 8.40 -19.57
N ILE A 170 19.27 8.52 -19.31
CA ILE A 170 18.73 8.80 -17.97
C ILE A 170 17.71 7.74 -17.57
N VAL A 171 17.76 7.31 -16.29
CA VAL A 171 16.73 6.50 -15.65
C VAL A 171 16.11 7.30 -14.52
N PHE A 172 14.81 7.60 -14.61
CA PHE A 172 14.07 8.22 -13.53
C PHE A 172 13.64 7.18 -12.50
N ALA A 173 14.17 7.27 -11.28
CA ALA A 173 13.80 6.44 -10.14
C ALA A 173 13.15 7.31 -9.04
N CYS A 174 12.22 8.17 -9.43
CA CYS A 174 11.48 9.09 -8.57
C CYS A 174 9.98 9.03 -8.91
N HIS A 175 9.16 9.87 -8.25
CA HIS A 175 7.74 9.98 -8.60
C HIS A 175 7.56 10.48 -10.04
N SER A 176 6.48 10.02 -10.70
CA SER A 176 6.22 10.39 -12.10
C SER A 176 5.97 11.88 -12.30
N ASP A 177 5.31 12.55 -11.35
CA ASP A 177 5.12 14.00 -11.35
C ASP A 177 6.43 14.76 -11.15
N GLN A 178 7.35 14.23 -10.33
CA GLN A 178 8.69 14.79 -10.16
C GLN A 178 9.53 14.63 -11.43
N ALA A 179 9.48 13.44 -12.07
CA ALA A 179 10.13 13.22 -13.35
C ALA A 179 9.63 14.22 -14.42
N LEU A 180 8.30 14.37 -14.51
CA LEU A 180 7.69 15.32 -15.44
C LEU A 180 8.11 16.78 -15.17
N SER A 181 8.22 17.15 -13.90
CA SER A 181 8.55 18.53 -13.51
C SER A 181 9.96 18.99 -13.90
N VAL A 182 10.89 18.06 -14.11
CA VAL A 182 12.29 18.37 -14.47
C VAL A 182 12.60 18.15 -15.95
N LEU A 183 11.68 17.59 -16.73
CA LEU A 183 11.82 17.40 -18.18
C LEU A 183 11.52 18.71 -18.92
N ASP A 184 12.53 19.32 -19.57
CA ASP A 184 12.37 20.57 -20.32
C ASP A 184 11.61 20.35 -21.65
N ASP A 185 11.66 19.15 -22.20
CA ASP A 185 11.19 18.77 -23.54
C ASP A 185 10.22 17.59 -23.52
N ALA A 186 9.42 17.46 -22.43
CA ALA A 186 8.46 16.37 -22.28
C ALA A 186 7.47 16.31 -23.47
N THR A 187 7.40 15.17 -24.13
CA THR A 187 6.45 14.93 -25.22
C THR A 187 5.01 14.91 -24.72
N PRO A 188 4.00 15.14 -25.59
CA PRO A 188 2.59 15.04 -25.19
C PRO A 188 2.23 13.69 -24.56
N LEU A 189 2.85 12.60 -25.03
CA LEU A 189 2.62 11.25 -24.51
C LEU A 189 3.22 11.09 -23.11
N GLU A 190 4.44 11.57 -22.88
CA GLU A 190 5.06 11.59 -21.55
C GLU A 190 4.24 12.44 -20.56
N GLN A 191 3.75 13.61 -20.99
CA GLN A 191 2.86 14.43 -20.17
C GLN A 191 1.59 13.67 -19.78
N GLU A 192 0.95 12.98 -20.74
CA GLU A 192 -0.23 12.16 -20.49
C GLU A 192 0.07 11.05 -19.47
N PHE A 193 1.15 10.29 -19.65
CA PHE A 193 1.48 9.13 -18.83
C PHE A 193 1.93 9.54 -17.43
N LEU A 194 2.89 10.43 -17.34
CA LEU A 194 3.50 10.81 -16.05
C LEU A 194 2.54 11.60 -15.16
N SER A 195 1.58 12.34 -15.75
CA SER A 195 0.54 13.04 -14.99
C SER A 195 -0.66 12.15 -14.59
N SER A 196 -0.75 10.91 -15.10
CA SER A 196 -1.87 10.01 -14.84
C SER A 196 -1.87 9.38 -13.45
N LEU A 197 -0.77 9.50 -12.72
CA LEU A 197 -0.60 9.00 -11.35
C LEU A 197 -0.53 10.18 -10.38
N PRO A 198 -1.66 10.63 -9.80
CA PRO A 198 -1.64 11.64 -8.75
C PRO A 198 -1.03 11.06 -7.47
N TYR A 199 -0.45 11.93 -6.64
CA TYR A 199 0.14 11.54 -5.36
C TYR A 199 -0.63 12.15 -4.20
N GLN A 200 -0.84 11.35 -3.16
CA GLN A 200 -1.50 11.76 -1.92
C GLN A 200 -0.48 11.84 -0.78
N LYS A 201 -0.49 12.98 -0.08
CA LYS A 201 0.32 13.17 1.14
C LYS A 201 -0.26 12.35 2.28
N ASN A 202 0.61 11.60 2.96
CA ASN A 202 0.29 10.87 4.17
C ASN A 202 1.24 11.31 5.28
N ASP A 203 0.68 11.69 6.42
CA ASP A 203 1.44 11.96 7.62
C ASP A 203 1.90 10.66 8.25
N VAL A 204 3.17 10.53 8.58
CA VAL A 204 3.79 9.29 9.04
C VAL A 204 4.55 9.54 10.33
N VAL A 205 4.20 8.79 11.38
CA VAL A 205 4.79 8.94 12.71
C VAL A 205 5.38 7.62 13.18
N LEU A 206 6.66 7.62 13.56
CA LEU A 206 7.29 6.54 14.34
C LEU A 206 7.11 6.86 15.82
N HIS A 207 6.54 5.93 16.57
CA HIS A 207 6.22 6.12 18.00
C HIS A 207 6.19 4.80 18.78
N THR A 208 6.04 4.91 20.11
CA THR A 208 5.93 3.76 21.03
C THR A 208 4.54 3.65 21.68
N ASP A 209 3.61 4.52 21.32
CA ASP A 209 2.22 4.46 21.81
C ASP A 209 1.47 3.27 21.19
N THR A 210 1.05 2.32 22.02
CA THR A 210 0.29 1.13 21.59
C THR A 210 -1.23 1.30 21.64
N SER A 211 -1.75 2.46 22.02
CA SER A 211 -3.20 2.72 22.18
C SER A 211 -3.99 2.61 20.86
N LEU A 212 -3.33 2.86 19.73
CA LEU A 212 -3.91 2.71 18.39
C LEU A 212 -4.04 1.25 17.94
N LEU A 213 -3.27 0.33 18.54
CA LEU A 213 -3.40 -1.09 18.29
C LEU A 213 -4.72 -1.63 18.87
N PRO A 214 -5.20 -2.82 18.45
CA PRO A 214 -6.33 -3.48 19.10
C PRO A 214 -6.12 -3.60 20.63
N LYS A 215 -7.19 -3.48 21.40
CA LYS A 215 -7.14 -3.62 22.88
C LYS A 215 -6.63 -4.99 23.31
N ARG A 216 -6.82 -6.00 22.46
CA ARG A 216 -6.36 -7.37 22.74
C ARG A 216 -5.06 -7.64 22.03
N VAL A 217 -4.00 -7.93 22.78
CA VAL A 217 -2.67 -8.25 22.24
C VAL A 217 -2.73 -9.43 21.24
N ASN A 218 -3.59 -10.42 21.48
CA ASN A 218 -3.80 -11.54 20.53
C ASN A 218 -4.42 -11.11 19.18
N ALA A 219 -4.99 -9.91 19.08
CA ALA A 219 -5.49 -9.34 17.83
C ALA A 219 -4.44 -8.49 17.11
N TRP A 220 -3.29 -8.22 17.71
CA TRP A 220 -2.23 -7.44 17.07
C TRP A 220 -1.75 -8.14 15.81
N GLY A 221 -1.65 -7.38 14.73
CA GLY A 221 -1.03 -7.78 13.48
C GLY A 221 0.22 -6.95 13.21
N SER A 222 0.99 -7.34 12.22
CA SER A 222 2.04 -6.46 11.69
C SER A 222 1.43 -5.21 11.04
N TRP A 223 0.23 -5.34 10.48
CA TRP A 223 -0.58 -4.26 9.94
C TRP A 223 -1.89 -4.19 10.73
N ASN A 224 -2.17 -3.05 11.35
CA ASN A 224 -3.37 -2.85 12.17
C ASN A 224 -4.18 -1.68 11.58
N TYR A 225 -5.31 -2.01 10.96
CA TYR A 225 -6.21 -1.01 10.40
C TYR A 225 -7.26 -0.60 11.42
N HIS A 226 -7.39 0.70 11.64
CA HIS A 226 -8.40 1.27 12.52
C HIS A 226 -9.53 1.88 11.70
N VAL A 227 -10.71 1.26 11.77
CA VAL A 227 -11.97 1.83 11.24
C VAL A 227 -12.54 2.75 12.30
N SER A 228 -12.18 4.02 12.26
CA SER A 228 -12.84 5.08 13.03
C SER A 228 -14.28 5.34 12.50
N GLY A 229 -15.09 6.06 13.26
CA GLY A 229 -16.49 6.30 12.89
C GLY A 229 -16.73 7.05 11.57
N ASP A 230 -15.76 7.85 11.11
CA ASP A 230 -15.84 8.62 9.87
C ASP A 230 -15.36 7.80 8.66
N ALA A 231 -16.32 7.51 7.78
CA ALA A 231 -16.05 6.74 6.55
C ALA A 231 -15.24 7.50 5.49
N ALA A 232 -15.18 8.82 5.56
CA ALA A 232 -14.58 9.71 4.55
C ALA A 232 -13.16 10.18 4.88
N GLY A 233 -12.59 9.77 6.01
CA GLY A 233 -11.23 10.15 6.41
C GLY A 233 -10.15 9.33 5.68
N PRO A 234 -8.89 9.82 5.69
CA PRO A 234 -7.76 9.09 5.14
C PRO A 234 -7.58 7.74 5.87
N ALA A 235 -6.97 6.78 5.18
CA ALA A 235 -6.70 5.47 5.75
C ALA A 235 -5.77 5.58 6.97
N THR A 236 -6.22 5.05 8.12
CA THR A 236 -5.42 4.98 9.34
C THR A 236 -4.89 3.57 9.53
N VAL A 237 -3.59 3.41 9.40
CA VAL A 237 -2.89 2.14 9.57
C VAL A 237 -1.76 2.32 10.57
N THR A 238 -1.66 1.40 11.52
CA THR A 238 -0.54 1.29 12.46
C THR A 238 0.24 0.01 12.19
N TYR A 239 1.47 0.14 11.74
CA TYR A 239 2.40 -0.97 11.58
C TYR A 239 3.05 -1.28 12.91
N ASN A 240 2.96 -2.53 13.37
CA ASN A 240 3.75 -3.03 14.49
C ASN A 240 5.11 -3.52 13.95
N MET A 241 6.14 -2.71 14.14
CA MET A 241 7.45 -2.95 13.57
C MET A 241 8.14 -4.17 14.20
N ASN A 242 7.85 -4.48 15.49
CA ASN A 242 8.40 -5.66 16.15
C ASN A 242 7.93 -6.94 15.47
N LEU A 243 6.65 -7.03 15.08
CA LEU A 243 6.10 -8.15 14.30
C LEU A 243 6.60 -8.14 12.85
N LEU A 244 6.60 -6.96 12.22
CA LEU A 244 6.92 -6.83 10.80
C LEU A 244 8.40 -7.12 10.50
N GLN A 245 9.31 -6.64 11.36
CA GLN A 245 10.76 -6.78 11.18
C GLN A 245 11.40 -7.80 12.13
N SER A 246 10.60 -8.49 12.95
CA SER A 246 11.08 -9.45 13.95
C SER A 246 12.11 -8.82 14.90
N LEU A 247 11.79 -7.64 15.44
CA LEU A 247 12.65 -6.94 16.39
C LEU A 247 12.57 -7.63 17.76
N ASP A 248 13.73 -7.90 18.36
CA ASP A 248 13.86 -8.43 19.71
C ASP A 248 14.11 -7.28 20.68
N THR A 249 13.02 -6.59 21.07
CA THR A 249 13.05 -5.45 21.97
C THR A 249 11.86 -5.51 22.93
N GLU A 250 12.02 -4.99 24.14
CA GLU A 250 10.94 -4.91 25.12
C GLU A 250 9.88 -3.88 24.70
N GLU A 251 10.31 -2.79 24.06
CA GLU A 251 9.45 -1.72 23.61
C GLU A 251 8.78 -2.05 22.27
N THR A 252 7.51 -1.69 22.13
CA THR A 252 6.76 -1.86 20.87
C THR A 252 6.91 -0.62 20.02
N TYR A 253 7.57 -0.74 18.87
CA TYR A 253 7.71 0.33 17.89
C TYR A 253 6.55 0.26 16.90
N CYS A 254 5.89 1.39 16.72
CA CYS A 254 4.77 1.57 15.80
C CYS A 254 5.11 2.63 14.75
N VAL A 255 4.65 2.40 13.52
CA VAL A 255 4.58 3.44 12.48
C VAL A 255 3.13 3.63 12.11
N THR A 256 2.61 4.84 12.33
CA THR A 256 1.19 5.14 12.06
C THR A 256 1.05 6.18 10.96
N LEU A 257 0.10 5.94 10.05
CA LEU A 257 -0.29 6.86 8.99
C LEU A 257 -1.58 7.59 9.36
N ASN A 258 -1.58 8.91 9.13
CA ASN A 258 -2.77 9.77 9.15
C ASN A 258 -3.56 9.78 10.47
N ALA A 259 -2.90 9.60 11.60
CA ALA A 259 -3.53 9.68 12.92
C ALA A 259 -2.63 10.32 13.99
N THR A 260 -1.81 11.29 13.61
CA THR A 260 -0.84 11.95 14.51
C THR A 260 -1.47 12.49 15.77
N ASP A 261 -2.64 13.14 15.65
CA ASP A 261 -3.35 13.75 16.79
C ASP A 261 -3.90 12.71 17.79
N SER A 262 -3.92 11.43 17.41
CA SER A 262 -4.34 10.33 18.28
C SER A 262 -3.19 9.66 19.01
N ILE A 263 -1.94 10.06 18.73
CA ILE A 263 -0.72 9.51 19.34
C ILE A 263 -0.34 10.38 20.55
N ASN A 264 0.03 9.74 21.66
CA ASN A 264 0.60 10.47 22.79
C ASN A 264 1.88 11.22 22.34
N PRO A 265 1.92 12.56 22.42
CA PRO A 265 3.07 13.35 21.98
C PRO A 265 4.41 12.92 22.58
N ASP A 266 4.42 12.49 23.85
CA ASP A 266 5.62 12.05 24.56
C ASP A 266 6.19 10.72 24.02
N SER A 267 5.41 9.99 23.25
CA SER A 267 5.80 8.71 22.64
C SER A 267 6.28 8.85 21.19
N ILE A 268 6.26 10.06 20.62
CA ILE A 268 6.67 10.31 19.22
C ILE A 268 8.19 10.35 19.15
N LEU A 269 8.76 9.47 18.31
CA LEU A 269 10.19 9.40 18.05
C LEU A 269 10.59 10.14 16.78
N TYR A 270 9.75 10.10 15.74
CA TYR A 270 10.01 10.76 14.46
C TYR A 270 8.72 11.02 13.71
N ARG A 271 8.65 12.12 12.98
CA ARG A 271 7.51 12.47 12.12
C ARG A 271 8.00 12.92 10.75
N THR A 272 7.30 12.50 9.70
CA THR A 272 7.55 12.89 8.32
C THR A 272 6.25 12.82 7.51
N THR A 273 6.30 13.31 6.27
CA THR A 273 5.22 13.15 5.29
C THR A 273 5.77 12.37 4.11
N TYR A 274 5.05 11.35 3.69
CA TYR A 274 5.29 10.61 2.45
C TYR A 274 4.17 10.85 1.46
N GLU A 275 4.52 10.87 0.20
CA GLU A 275 3.56 10.95 -0.90
C GLU A 275 3.43 9.57 -1.53
N HIS A 276 2.20 9.04 -1.56
CA HIS A 276 1.90 7.74 -2.14
C HIS A 276 1.09 7.91 -3.43
N PRO A 277 1.39 7.13 -4.50
CA PRO A 277 0.63 7.18 -5.73
C PRO A 277 -0.81 6.72 -5.49
N VAL A 278 -1.77 7.42 -6.08
CA VAL A 278 -3.18 7.06 -6.09
C VAL A 278 -3.49 6.33 -7.39
N TYR A 279 -3.90 5.08 -7.27
CA TYR A 279 -4.18 4.23 -8.43
C TYR A 279 -5.57 4.54 -8.99
N THR A 280 -5.59 5.25 -10.12
CA THR A 280 -6.79 5.58 -10.89
C THR A 280 -6.97 4.63 -12.07
N GLY A 281 -8.18 4.56 -12.64
CA GLY A 281 -8.40 3.79 -13.88
C GLY A 281 -7.46 4.22 -15.02
N LYS A 282 -7.19 5.52 -15.15
CA LYS A 282 -6.23 6.07 -16.14
C LYS A 282 -4.79 5.63 -15.81
N GLY A 283 -4.41 5.63 -14.53
CA GLY A 283 -3.09 5.17 -14.09
C GLY A 283 -2.82 3.71 -14.49
N PHE A 284 -3.82 2.83 -14.38
CA PHE A 284 -3.70 1.43 -14.84
C PHE A 284 -3.55 1.32 -16.34
N GLU A 285 -4.35 2.07 -17.10
CA GLU A 285 -4.29 2.06 -18.56
C GLU A 285 -2.90 2.46 -19.06
N VAL A 286 -2.30 3.50 -18.51
CA VAL A 286 -0.96 3.94 -18.90
C VAL A 286 0.14 3.00 -18.39
N GLN A 287 -0.03 2.34 -17.25
CA GLN A 287 0.91 1.36 -16.73
C GLN A 287 1.10 0.17 -17.67
N GLU A 288 0.02 -0.34 -18.28
CA GLU A 288 0.10 -1.41 -19.27
C GLU A 288 0.85 -0.99 -20.54
N ARG A 289 0.87 0.31 -20.83
CA ARG A 289 1.45 0.92 -22.02
C ARG A 289 2.78 1.64 -21.76
N HIS A 290 3.39 1.47 -20.58
CA HIS A 290 4.59 2.24 -20.18
C HIS A 290 5.76 2.14 -21.18
N SER A 291 5.87 1.03 -21.93
CA SER A 291 6.87 0.85 -22.99
C SER A 291 6.72 1.83 -24.16
N GLU A 292 5.57 2.54 -24.26
CA GLU A 292 5.39 3.56 -25.29
C GLU A 292 6.16 4.87 -24.99
N ILE A 293 6.64 5.04 -23.76
CA ILE A 293 7.48 6.18 -23.36
C ILE A 293 8.86 5.76 -22.85
N SER A 294 8.99 4.62 -22.16
CA SER A 294 10.26 4.15 -21.59
C SER A 294 11.15 3.54 -22.67
N GLY A 295 12.42 3.92 -22.67
CA GLY A 295 13.41 3.52 -23.70
C GLY A 295 13.41 4.43 -24.93
N LEU A 296 12.55 5.45 -24.99
CA LEU A 296 12.57 6.45 -26.05
C LEU A 296 13.34 7.71 -25.59
N ASN A 297 13.90 8.46 -26.55
CA ASN A 297 14.64 9.71 -26.26
C ASN A 297 15.69 9.53 -25.16
N ARG A 298 16.37 8.39 -25.12
CA ARG A 298 17.39 8.05 -24.10
C ARG A 298 16.89 8.10 -22.65
N THR A 299 15.59 7.89 -22.45
CA THR A 299 14.95 8.06 -21.16
C THR A 299 14.20 6.78 -20.74
N HIS A 300 14.38 6.37 -19.48
CA HIS A 300 13.71 5.23 -18.89
C HIS A 300 12.94 5.67 -17.63
N TYR A 301 11.72 5.10 -17.47
CA TYR A 301 10.82 5.42 -16.36
C TYR A 301 10.52 4.18 -15.52
#